data_65b65749827afcacd5cfd50beff4134b
#
_entry.id   65b65749827afcacd5cfd50beff4134b
#
_cell.length_a   1.000
_cell.length_b   1.000
_cell.length_c   1.000
_cell.angle_alpha   90.00
_cell.angle_beta   90.00
_cell.angle_gamma   90.00
#
_symmetry.space_group_name_H-M   'P 1'
#
loop_
_entity.id
_entity.type
_entity.pdbx_description
1 polymer ?
#
loop_
_entity_poly.entity_id
_entity_poly.type
_entity_poly.pdbx_seq_one_letter_code
_entity_poly.pdbx_strand_id
1 'polypeptide(L)'
;MVQDTSSASTSPILTRWYIDTRPLTASTAALPLLETLQPADQISVQKYYHLKDKHMSLASNLLKYLFVHRNCRIPWSSIVISRTPDPHRRPCYIPPSGSQEDSFKDGYTGINVEFNVSHQASMVAIAGTAFTPNSGGDSKLKPEVGIDITCVNERQGRNGEERSLESLRQYIDIFSEVFSTAEMANIRRLDGVSSSSLSADRLVDYGYRLFYTYWALKEAYIKMTGEALLAPWLRELEFSNVVAPAAVAESGDSAGDFGEPYTGVRTTLYKNLVEDVRIEVAALGGDYLFATAARGGGIGASSRPGGGPDGSGIRSQDPWRPFKKLDIERDIQPCATGVCNCLS
;
A
#
# COMPACT_ATOMS: atom_id res chain seq x y z
N MET A 1 17.01 -41.96 18.21
CA MET A 1 17.13 -41.11 17.02
C MET A 1 16.03 -40.06 17.12
N VAL A 2 16.39 -38.87 17.58
CA VAL A 2 15.48 -37.74 17.65
C VAL A 2 15.50 -37.11 16.25
N GLN A 3 14.40 -37.17 15.55
CA GLN A 3 14.25 -36.45 14.27
C GLN A 3 14.11 -34.97 14.60
N ASP A 4 15.15 -34.23 14.27
CA ASP A 4 15.17 -32.76 14.30
C ASP A 4 14.27 -32.25 13.18
N THR A 5 12.98 -31.99 13.45
CA THR A 5 12.09 -31.30 12.58
C THR A 5 12.37 -29.80 12.70
N SER A 6 13.45 -29.34 12.06
CA SER A 6 13.68 -27.93 11.87
C SER A 6 12.53 -27.37 11.00
N SER A 7 11.52 -26.80 11.62
CA SER A 7 10.53 -25.97 10.94
C SER A 7 11.30 -24.84 10.26
N ALA A 8 11.38 -24.88 8.94
CA ALA A 8 11.95 -23.82 8.14
C ALA A 8 11.15 -22.54 8.43
N SER A 9 11.72 -21.66 9.24
CA SER A 9 11.20 -20.32 9.47
C SER A 9 11.22 -19.59 8.13
N THR A 10 10.09 -19.54 7.46
CA THR A 10 9.94 -18.72 6.24
C THR A 10 10.12 -17.25 6.65
N SER A 11 11.16 -16.61 6.14
CA SER A 11 11.41 -15.20 6.35
C SER A 11 10.14 -14.38 5.98
N PRO A 12 9.77 -13.39 6.79
CA PRO A 12 8.60 -12.55 6.50
C PRO A 12 8.74 -11.88 5.14
N ILE A 13 7.64 -11.76 4.41
CA ILE A 13 7.59 -11.14 3.07
C ILE A 13 6.47 -10.13 3.06
N LEU A 14 6.78 -8.88 2.70
CA LEU A 14 5.77 -7.89 2.34
C LEU A 14 5.51 -7.97 0.83
N THR A 15 4.33 -8.44 0.48
CA THR A 15 3.84 -8.53 -0.89
C THR A 15 3.15 -7.23 -1.27
N ARG A 16 3.44 -6.72 -2.47
CA ARG A 16 2.82 -5.50 -3.01
C ARG A 16 2.32 -5.77 -4.43
N TRP A 17 1.01 -5.72 -4.63
CA TRP A 17 0.37 -5.93 -5.92
C TRP A 17 -0.46 -4.72 -6.31
N TYR A 18 -0.61 -4.50 -7.61
CA TYR A 18 -1.51 -3.48 -8.12
C TYR A 18 -2.21 -3.91 -9.40
N ILE A 19 -3.36 -3.26 -9.65
CA ILE A 19 -4.16 -3.40 -10.88
C ILE A 19 -4.37 -1.99 -11.44
N ASP A 20 -4.13 -1.84 -12.74
CA ASP A 20 -4.56 -0.69 -13.52
C ASP A 20 -5.91 -1.01 -14.14
N THR A 21 -6.97 -0.32 -13.71
CA THR A 21 -8.33 -0.56 -14.21
C THR A 21 -8.69 0.28 -15.44
N ARG A 22 -7.78 1.13 -15.95
CA ARG A 22 -8.03 1.96 -17.14
C ARG A 22 -8.34 1.12 -18.37
N PRO A 23 -7.56 0.07 -18.72
CA PRO A 23 -7.87 -0.80 -19.85
C PRO A 23 -9.24 -1.48 -19.72
N LEU A 24 -9.56 -1.98 -18.52
CA LEU A 24 -10.86 -2.59 -18.26
C LEU A 24 -12.00 -1.59 -18.46
N THR A 25 -11.86 -0.37 -17.93
CA THR A 25 -12.89 0.67 -18.06
C THR A 25 -13.08 1.15 -19.50
N ALA A 26 -12.02 1.12 -20.32
CA ALA A 26 -12.07 1.48 -21.73
C ALA A 26 -12.67 0.37 -22.61
N SER A 27 -12.54 -0.90 -22.22
CA SER A 27 -12.92 -2.03 -23.06
C SER A 27 -14.32 -2.58 -22.77
N THR A 28 -14.84 -2.46 -21.55
CA THR A 28 -16.10 -3.10 -21.18
C THR A 28 -16.83 -2.38 -20.05
N ALA A 29 -18.17 -2.51 -20.07
CA ALA A 29 -19.02 -2.16 -18.92
C ALA A 29 -19.26 -3.33 -17.96
N ALA A 30 -18.76 -4.54 -18.28
CA ALA A 30 -18.91 -5.72 -17.45
C ALA A 30 -18.06 -5.61 -16.19
N LEU A 31 -18.46 -6.34 -15.15
CA LEU A 31 -17.75 -6.47 -13.88
C LEU A 31 -17.25 -7.91 -13.77
N PRO A 32 -16.08 -8.23 -14.37
CA PRO A 32 -15.58 -9.61 -14.44
C PRO A 32 -15.37 -10.20 -13.06
N LEU A 33 -15.77 -11.46 -12.86
CA LEU A 33 -15.65 -12.20 -11.59
C LEU A 33 -16.46 -11.61 -10.42
N LEU A 34 -17.37 -10.65 -10.67
CA LEU A 34 -18.20 -10.08 -9.60
C LEU A 34 -18.99 -11.18 -8.87
N GLU A 35 -19.53 -12.14 -9.60
CA GLU A 35 -20.31 -13.28 -9.11
C GLU A 35 -19.51 -14.23 -8.21
N THR A 36 -18.19 -14.17 -8.25
CA THR A 36 -17.30 -14.98 -7.40
C THR A 36 -17.08 -14.39 -6.01
N LEU A 37 -17.49 -13.14 -5.79
CA LEU A 37 -17.39 -12.45 -4.51
C LEU A 37 -18.58 -12.79 -3.61
N GLN A 38 -18.45 -12.60 -2.31
CA GLN A 38 -19.57 -12.70 -1.38
C GLN A 38 -20.66 -11.66 -1.71
N PRO A 39 -21.95 -11.96 -1.46
CA PRO A 39 -23.07 -11.07 -1.83
C PRO A 39 -22.93 -9.62 -1.31
N ALA A 40 -22.42 -9.44 -0.10
CA ALA A 40 -22.20 -8.11 0.48
C ALA A 40 -21.15 -7.30 -0.31
N ASP A 41 -20.10 -7.97 -0.78
CA ASP A 41 -19.06 -7.33 -1.59
C ASP A 41 -19.57 -7.02 -2.99
N GLN A 42 -20.39 -7.88 -3.60
CA GLN A 42 -21.06 -7.61 -4.88
C GLN A 42 -21.91 -6.34 -4.80
N ILE A 43 -22.76 -6.23 -3.75
CA ILE A 43 -23.57 -5.03 -3.50
C ILE A 43 -22.68 -3.79 -3.33
N SER A 44 -21.56 -3.92 -2.59
CA SER A 44 -20.62 -2.82 -2.36
C SER A 44 -19.98 -2.32 -3.67
N VAL A 45 -19.68 -3.19 -4.61
CA VAL A 45 -19.16 -2.83 -5.94
C VAL A 45 -20.23 -2.14 -6.78
N GLN A 46 -21.44 -2.68 -6.81
CA GLN A 46 -22.53 -2.21 -7.68
C GLN A 46 -23.10 -0.85 -7.26
N LYS A 47 -22.98 -0.45 -5.99
CA LYS A 47 -23.54 0.81 -5.48
C LYS A 47 -22.92 2.09 -6.08
N TYR A 48 -21.71 2.03 -6.66
CA TYR A 48 -21.08 3.19 -7.27
C TYR A 48 -21.80 3.60 -8.54
N TYR A 49 -21.90 4.92 -8.79
CA TYR A 49 -22.56 5.45 -9.98
C TYR A 49 -21.66 5.32 -11.22
N HIS A 50 -20.41 5.77 -11.11
CA HIS A 50 -19.49 5.74 -12.25
C HIS A 50 -18.85 4.38 -12.45
N LEU A 51 -18.74 3.96 -13.70
CA LEU A 51 -18.14 2.67 -14.08
C LEU A 51 -16.69 2.53 -13.58
N LYS A 52 -15.88 3.58 -13.69
CA LYS A 52 -14.50 3.59 -13.18
C LYS A 52 -14.42 3.26 -11.69
N ASP A 53 -15.38 3.77 -10.89
CA ASP A 53 -15.42 3.53 -9.45
C ASP A 53 -15.89 2.11 -9.14
N LYS A 54 -16.80 1.56 -9.96
CA LYS A 54 -17.19 0.13 -9.90
C LYS A 54 -15.99 -0.76 -10.18
N HIS A 55 -15.21 -0.48 -11.22
CA HIS A 55 -14.02 -1.26 -11.58
C HIS A 55 -12.94 -1.16 -10.51
N MET A 56 -12.69 0.02 -9.92
CA MET A 56 -11.75 0.14 -8.80
C MET A 56 -12.23 -0.62 -7.57
N SER A 57 -13.52 -0.54 -7.24
CA SER A 57 -14.09 -1.28 -6.11
C SER A 57 -14.02 -2.79 -6.33
N LEU A 58 -14.31 -3.26 -7.55
CA LEU A 58 -14.16 -4.66 -7.93
C LEU A 58 -12.72 -5.13 -7.79
N ALA A 59 -11.76 -4.42 -8.40
CA ALA A 59 -10.35 -4.75 -8.32
C ALA A 59 -9.83 -4.77 -6.87
N SER A 60 -10.31 -3.83 -6.03
CA SER A 60 -10.00 -3.80 -4.60
C SER A 60 -10.48 -5.05 -3.87
N ASN A 61 -11.68 -5.55 -4.17
CA ASN A 61 -12.18 -6.79 -3.58
C ASN A 61 -11.41 -8.01 -4.11
N LEU A 62 -11.23 -8.11 -5.43
CA LEU A 62 -10.48 -9.20 -6.05
C LEU A 62 -9.05 -9.33 -5.51
N LEU A 63 -8.35 -8.21 -5.27
CA LEU A 63 -7.01 -8.22 -4.67
C LEU A 63 -7.03 -8.76 -3.23
N LYS A 64 -8.01 -8.39 -2.41
CA LYS A 64 -8.15 -8.89 -1.04
C LYS A 64 -8.40 -10.39 -1.03
N TYR A 65 -9.31 -10.87 -1.86
CA TYR A 65 -9.61 -12.31 -1.99
C TYR A 65 -8.39 -13.07 -2.47
N LEU A 66 -7.70 -12.58 -3.51
CA LEU A 66 -6.49 -13.21 -4.03
C LEU A 66 -5.39 -13.29 -2.96
N PHE A 67 -5.22 -12.20 -2.19
CA PHE A 67 -4.22 -12.14 -1.14
C PHE A 67 -4.49 -13.18 -0.05
N VAL A 68 -5.72 -13.29 0.42
CA VAL A 68 -6.13 -14.29 1.42
C VAL A 68 -6.01 -15.70 0.84
N HIS A 69 -6.56 -15.94 -0.37
CA HIS A 69 -6.51 -17.25 -1.04
C HIS A 69 -5.09 -17.80 -1.13
N ARG A 70 -4.16 -16.99 -1.63
CA ARG A 70 -2.76 -17.44 -1.86
C ARG A 70 -1.96 -17.61 -0.57
N ASN A 71 -2.19 -16.77 0.43
CA ASN A 71 -1.40 -16.81 1.66
C ASN A 71 -1.97 -17.77 2.71
N CYS A 72 -3.31 -17.82 2.85
CA CYS A 72 -3.95 -18.73 3.81
C CYS A 72 -4.27 -20.10 3.22
N ARG A 73 -4.10 -20.27 1.89
CA ARG A 73 -4.41 -21.53 1.17
C ARG A 73 -5.82 -22.04 1.42
N ILE A 74 -6.80 -21.17 1.36
CA ILE A 74 -8.21 -21.50 1.52
C ILE A 74 -8.98 -21.33 0.20
N PRO A 75 -10.05 -22.10 -0.03
CA PRO A 75 -10.88 -21.96 -1.21
C PRO A 75 -11.41 -20.53 -1.36
N TRP A 76 -11.45 -20.03 -2.58
CA TRP A 76 -11.93 -18.67 -2.90
C TRP A 76 -13.34 -18.41 -2.35
N SER A 77 -14.25 -19.37 -2.54
CA SER A 77 -15.63 -19.29 -2.08
C SER A 77 -15.80 -19.24 -0.56
N SER A 78 -14.77 -19.65 0.20
CA SER A 78 -14.77 -19.64 1.66
C SER A 78 -14.23 -18.33 2.26
N ILE A 79 -13.76 -17.39 1.42
CA ILE A 79 -13.22 -16.13 1.88
C ILE A 79 -14.32 -15.17 2.27
N VAL A 80 -14.25 -14.65 3.49
CA VAL A 80 -15.10 -13.56 3.98
C VAL A 80 -14.21 -12.42 4.47
N ILE A 81 -14.28 -11.29 3.78
CA ILE A 81 -13.58 -10.07 4.21
C ILE A 81 -14.45 -9.34 5.23
N SER A 82 -13.93 -9.27 6.43
CA SER A 82 -14.55 -8.59 7.58
C SER A 82 -13.99 -7.17 7.75
N ARG A 83 -14.41 -6.50 8.80
CA ARG A 83 -13.85 -5.21 9.22
C ARG A 83 -13.38 -5.29 10.67
N THR A 84 -12.27 -4.62 10.97
CA THR A 84 -11.85 -4.44 12.37
C THR A 84 -12.92 -3.70 13.16
N PRO A 85 -12.96 -3.83 14.50
CA PRO A 85 -13.87 -3.07 15.35
C PRO A 85 -13.75 -1.54 15.15
N ASP A 86 -14.80 -0.83 15.55
CA ASP A 86 -14.75 0.62 15.64
C ASP A 86 -13.59 1.08 16.56
N PRO A 87 -12.98 2.23 16.30
CA PRO A 87 -13.36 3.24 15.30
C PRO A 87 -12.75 2.98 13.91
N HIS A 88 -11.82 2.05 13.74
CA HIS A 88 -10.97 1.97 12.56
C HIS A 88 -11.64 1.29 11.35
N ARG A 89 -12.46 0.26 11.56
CA ARG A 89 -13.23 -0.46 10.54
C ARG A 89 -12.44 -0.83 9.28
N ARG A 90 -11.16 -1.18 9.43
CA ARG A 90 -10.29 -1.59 8.33
C ARG A 90 -10.74 -2.93 7.76
N PRO A 91 -10.64 -3.15 6.44
CA PRO A 91 -10.81 -4.49 5.88
C PRO A 91 -9.80 -5.45 6.51
N CYS A 92 -10.26 -6.61 6.93
CA CYS A 92 -9.45 -7.67 7.52
C CYS A 92 -10.00 -9.05 7.16
N TYR A 93 -9.14 -10.05 7.26
CA TYR A 93 -9.56 -11.44 7.23
C TYR A 93 -9.46 -12.00 8.64
N ILE A 94 -10.55 -12.61 9.10
CA ILE A 94 -10.61 -13.30 10.40
C ILE A 94 -10.78 -14.79 10.10
N PRO A 95 -9.78 -15.61 10.42
CA PRO A 95 -9.89 -17.05 10.26
C PRO A 95 -11.09 -17.61 11.05
N PRO A 96 -11.73 -18.68 10.58
CA PRO A 96 -12.79 -19.35 11.34
C PRO A 96 -12.31 -19.73 12.75
N SER A 97 -13.10 -19.41 13.77
CA SER A 97 -12.84 -19.81 15.15
C SER A 97 -13.20 -21.28 15.31
N GLY A 98 -12.21 -22.19 15.26
CA GLY A 98 -12.38 -23.60 15.55
C GLY A 98 -11.37 -24.06 16.59
N SER A 99 -11.65 -25.15 17.33
CA SER A 99 -10.63 -25.88 18.09
C SER A 99 -9.51 -26.26 17.13
N GLN A 100 -8.26 -26.34 17.60
CA GLN A 100 -7.11 -26.72 16.74
C GLN A 100 -7.37 -27.99 15.92
N GLU A 101 -8.17 -28.93 16.45
CA GLU A 101 -8.54 -30.17 15.76
C GLU A 101 -9.58 -30.00 14.65
N ASP A 102 -10.50 -29.02 14.77
CA ASP A 102 -11.51 -28.73 13.75
C ASP A 102 -10.95 -27.85 12.62
N SER A 103 -9.99 -26.98 12.93
CA SER A 103 -9.34 -26.10 11.96
C SER A 103 -8.60 -26.86 10.85
N PHE A 104 -8.05 -28.04 11.14
CA PHE A 104 -7.39 -28.90 10.14
C PHE A 104 -8.37 -29.55 9.16
N LYS A 105 -9.65 -29.72 9.54
CA LYS A 105 -10.67 -30.28 8.66
C LYS A 105 -11.13 -29.28 7.59
N ASP A 106 -11.06 -27.98 7.89
CA ASP A 106 -11.44 -26.91 6.97
C ASP A 106 -10.25 -26.35 6.15
N GLY A 107 -9.06 -26.98 6.23
CA GLY A 107 -7.87 -26.57 5.49
C GLY A 107 -7.18 -25.31 6.03
N TYR A 108 -7.52 -24.85 7.24
CA TYR A 108 -6.86 -23.71 7.86
C TYR A 108 -5.42 -24.03 8.26
N THR A 109 -4.47 -23.25 7.76
CA THR A 109 -3.01 -23.47 7.92
C THR A 109 -2.42 -22.83 9.18
N GLY A 110 -3.21 -22.19 10.04
CA GLY A 110 -2.71 -21.39 11.16
C GLY A 110 -2.06 -20.07 10.75
N ILE A 111 -2.10 -19.73 9.45
CA ILE A 111 -1.51 -18.51 8.91
C ILE A 111 -2.52 -17.38 8.99
N ASN A 112 -2.11 -16.27 9.59
CA ASN A 112 -2.83 -15.01 9.58
C ASN A 112 -2.27 -14.08 8.51
N VAL A 113 -3.06 -13.10 8.13
CA VAL A 113 -2.64 -12.05 7.18
C VAL A 113 -2.92 -10.68 7.76
N GLU A 114 -2.03 -9.74 7.47
CA GLU A 114 -2.26 -8.31 7.63
C GLU A 114 -2.10 -7.65 6.27
N PHE A 115 -3.04 -6.81 5.89
CA PHE A 115 -3.00 -6.11 4.60
C PHE A 115 -3.72 -4.77 4.65
N ASN A 116 -3.35 -3.91 3.72
CA ASN A 116 -4.02 -2.65 3.47
C ASN A 116 -4.21 -2.45 1.96
N VAL A 117 -5.27 -1.75 1.56
CA VAL A 117 -5.62 -1.49 0.16
C VAL A 117 -5.85 0.00 -0.03
N SER A 118 -5.31 0.54 -1.12
CA SER A 118 -5.59 1.90 -1.58
C SER A 118 -6.02 1.90 -3.04
N HIS A 119 -6.80 2.91 -3.42
CA HIS A 119 -7.19 3.11 -4.81
C HIS A 119 -7.38 4.61 -5.10
N GLN A 120 -6.89 5.05 -6.24
CA GLN A 120 -7.11 6.40 -6.77
C GLN A 120 -6.90 6.44 -8.28
N ALA A 121 -7.71 7.22 -8.97
CA ALA A 121 -7.57 7.52 -10.41
C ALA A 121 -7.33 6.25 -11.25
N SER A 122 -8.17 5.23 -11.07
CA SER A 122 -8.14 3.94 -11.76
C SER A 122 -6.98 3.00 -11.40
N MET A 123 -6.13 3.35 -10.43
CA MET A 123 -5.15 2.44 -9.84
C MET A 123 -5.67 1.86 -8.53
N VAL A 124 -5.42 0.59 -8.31
CA VAL A 124 -5.75 -0.12 -7.07
C VAL A 124 -4.54 -0.93 -6.63
N ALA A 125 -4.13 -0.83 -5.37
CA ALA A 125 -3.02 -1.62 -4.85
C ALA A 125 -3.31 -2.20 -3.47
N ILE A 126 -2.66 -3.33 -3.20
CA ILE A 126 -2.62 -3.99 -1.90
C ILE A 126 -1.16 -4.15 -1.47
N ALA A 127 -0.90 -3.88 -0.20
CA ALA A 127 0.31 -4.30 0.48
C ALA A 127 -0.06 -5.19 1.66
N GLY A 128 0.66 -6.29 1.87
CA GLY A 128 0.33 -7.19 2.96
C GLY A 128 1.38 -8.26 3.20
N THR A 129 1.27 -8.90 4.35
CA THR A 129 2.15 -10.00 4.80
C THR A 129 1.34 -11.11 5.44
N ALA A 130 1.87 -12.33 5.34
CA ALA A 130 1.38 -13.49 6.07
C ALA A 130 2.29 -13.75 7.27
N PHE A 131 1.70 -14.17 8.39
CA PHE A 131 2.43 -14.44 9.62
C PHE A 131 1.76 -15.53 10.46
N THR A 132 2.53 -16.19 11.31
CA THR A 132 2.00 -17.13 12.30
C THR A 132 2.00 -16.47 13.68
N PRO A 133 0.91 -16.51 14.46
CA PRO A 133 0.79 -15.79 15.73
C PRO A 133 1.85 -16.16 16.79
N ASN A 134 2.47 -17.33 16.66
CA ASN A 134 3.38 -17.91 17.66
C ASN A 134 4.86 -17.95 17.22
N SER A 135 5.24 -17.28 16.13
CA SER A 135 6.65 -17.21 15.72
C SER A 135 7.47 -16.39 16.72
N GLY A 136 8.52 -17.01 17.29
CA GLY A 136 9.39 -16.38 18.29
C GLY A 136 10.34 -15.32 17.70
N GLY A 137 10.90 -14.43 18.52
CA GLY A 137 11.87 -13.40 18.13
C GLY A 137 11.25 -12.01 18.01
N ASP A 138 11.90 -11.05 17.32
CA ASP A 138 11.37 -9.71 16.97
C ASP A 138 10.08 -9.77 16.16
N SER A 139 9.75 -10.94 15.61
CA SER A 139 8.47 -11.24 14.97
C SER A 139 7.28 -11.37 15.95
N LYS A 140 7.47 -11.19 17.26
CA LYS A 140 6.40 -11.24 18.28
C LYS A 140 5.38 -10.11 18.15
N LEU A 141 5.76 -8.99 17.56
CA LEU A 141 4.83 -7.91 17.30
C LEU A 141 4.02 -8.22 16.06
N LYS A 142 2.69 -8.15 16.19
CA LYS A 142 1.79 -8.26 15.05
C LYS A 142 2.23 -7.26 13.96
N PRO A 143 2.35 -7.69 12.69
CA PRO A 143 2.65 -6.75 11.62
C PRO A 143 1.52 -5.74 11.43
N GLU A 144 1.88 -4.51 11.09
CA GLU A 144 0.96 -3.47 10.66
C GLU A 144 1.44 -2.94 9.30
N VAL A 145 0.51 -2.77 8.38
CA VAL A 145 0.79 -2.35 7.00
C VAL A 145 -0.16 -1.25 6.56
N GLY A 146 0.38 -0.24 5.91
CA GLY A 146 -0.38 0.81 5.24
C GLY A 146 0.16 1.06 3.84
N ILE A 147 -0.73 1.31 2.89
CA ILE A 147 -0.39 1.70 1.53
C ILE A 147 -1.26 2.87 1.10
N ASP A 148 -0.66 3.81 0.37
CA ASP A 148 -1.41 4.87 -0.30
C ASP A 148 -1.01 4.99 -1.77
N ILE A 149 -2.00 5.32 -2.59
CA ILE A 149 -1.84 5.71 -3.99
C ILE A 149 -2.29 7.16 -4.10
N THR A 150 -1.45 8.01 -4.64
CA THR A 150 -1.77 9.41 -4.90
C THR A 150 -1.51 9.73 -6.37
N CYS A 151 -2.53 10.25 -7.07
CA CYS A 151 -2.39 10.77 -8.43
C CYS A 151 -2.10 12.26 -8.38
N VAL A 152 -0.91 12.67 -8.82
CA VAL A 152 -0.46 14.07 -8.76
C VAL A 152 -1.24 15.00 -9.70
N ASN A 153 -1.92 14.43 -10.70
CA ASN A 153 -2.65 15.17 -11.74
C ASN A 153 -4.17 15.07 -11.63
N GLU A 154 -4.72 14.35 -10.63
CA GLU A 154 -6.16 14.10 -10.55
C GLU A 154 -7.03 15.37 -10.50
N ARG A 155 -6.51 16.44 -9.90
CA ARG A 155 -7.22 17.73 -9.78
C ARG A 155 -6.83 18.75 -10.85
N GLN A 156 -5.95 18.38 -11.78
CA GLN A 156 -5.52 19.28 -12.84
C GLN A 156 -6.71 19.59 -13.78
N GLY A 157 -6.99 20.88 -13.97
CA GLY A 157 -8.05 21.35 -14.86
C GLY A 157 -9.49 21.24 -14.35
N ARG A 158 -9.75 20.72 -13.14
CA ARG A 158 -11.14 20.61 -12.61
C ARG A 158 -11.83 21.95 -12.39
N ASN A 159 -11.09 23.01 -12.06
CA ASN A 159 -11.65 24.35 -11.80
C ASN A 159 -11.14 25.41 -12.77
N GLY A 160 -10.44 25.02 -13.87
CA GLY A 160 -9.84 25.99 -14.79
C GLY A 160 -8.68 26.80 -14.19
N GLU A 161 -8.25 26.49 -12.97
CA GLU A 161 -7.11 27.16 -12.32
C GLU A 161 -5.80 26.62 -12.89
N GLU A 162 -4.98 27.55 -13.38
CA GLU A 162 -3.63 27.24 -13.85
C GLU A 162 -2.72 26.93 -12.64
N ARG A 163 -1.97 25.83 -12.74
CA ARG A 163 -0.97 25.50 -11.70
C ARG A 163 0.12 26.54 -11.70
N SER A 164 0.40 27.10 -10.54
CA SER A 164 1.48 28.05 -10.29
C SER A 164 2.07 27.82 -8.89
N LEU A 165 3.21 28.41 -8.59
CA LEU A 165 3.77 28.38 -7.24
C LEU A 165 2.86 29.16 -6.26
N GLU A 166 2.14 30.14 -6.72
CA GLU A 166 1.19 30.87 -5.88
C GLU A 166 -0.03 30.03 -5.55
N SER A 167 -0.64 29.37 -6.56
CA SER A 167 -1.75 28.44 -6.28
C SER A 167 -1.32 27.24 -5.41
N LEU A 168 -0.08 26.77 -5.54
CA LEU A 168 0.47 25.76 -4.64
C LEU A 168 0.56 26.24 -3.20
N ARG A 169 1.03 27.49 -2.96
CA ARG A 169 1.10 28.05 -1.60
C ARG A 169 -0.26 28.16 -0.94
N GLN A 170 -1.26 28.64 -1.67
CA GLN A 170 -2.65 28.69 -1.19
C GLN A 170 -3.20 27.29 -0.91
N TYR A 171 -2.87 26.33 -1.77
CA TYR A 171 -3.30 24.94 -1.62
C TYR A 171 -2.70 24.30 -0.36
N ILE A 172 -1.44 24.53 -0.06
CA ILE A 172 -0.76 24.03 1.15
C ILE A 172 -1.47 24.52 2.42
N ASP A 173 -1.95 25.77 2.44
CA ASP A 173 -2.60 26.37 3.61
C ASP A 173 -3.89 25.64 4.01
N ILE A 174 -4.61 25.04 3.05
CA ILE A 174 -5.82 24.24 3.30
C ILE A 174 -5.51 23.02 4.18
N PHE A 175 -4.27 22.52 4.13
CA PHE A 175 -3.86 21.30 4.84
C PHE A 175 -3.09 21.58 6.14
N SER A 176 -3.29 22.75 6.74
CA SER A 176 -2.66 23.13 8.01
C SER A 176 -2.98 22.22 9.19
N GLU A 177 -4.09 21.47 9.12
CA GLU A 177 -4.46 20.47 10.13
C GLU A 177 -3.85 19.08 9.85
N VAL A 178 -3.24 18.89 8.69
CA VAL A 178 -2.62 17.61 8.28
C VAL A 178 -1.10 17.68 8.37
N PHE A 179 -0.51 18.75 7.84
CA PHE A 179 0.94 18.93 7.80
C PHE A 179 1.46 19.72 8.99
N SER A 180 2.65 19.34 9.47
CA SER A 180 3.39 20.15 10.42
C SER A 180 3.85 21.47 9.78
N THR A 181 4.17 22.45 10.63
CA THR A 181 4.74 23.73 10.16
C THR A 181 6.03 23.54 9.38
N ALA A 182 6.86 22.57 9.77
CA ALA A 182 8.12 22.26 9.08
C ALA A 182 7.86 21.63 7.70
N GLU A 183 6.92 20.69 7.60
CA GLU A 183 6.54 20.09 6.32
C GLU A 183 5.99 21.13 5.34
N MET A 184 5.08 21.99 5.79
CA MET A 184 4.56 23.09 4.96
C MET A 184 5.68 24.03 4.49
N ALA A 185 6.65 24.35 5.37
CA ALA A 185 7.78 25.17 5.02
C ALA A 185 8.67 24.48 3.96
N ASN A 186 8.91 23.17 4.09
CA ASN A 186 9.70 22.38 3.15
C ASN A 186 9.06 22.35 1.76
N ILE A 187 7.72 22.14 1.69
CA ILE A 187 7.00 22.17 0.41
C ILE A 187 7.07 23.56 -0.22
N ARG A 188 6.88 24.64 0.55
CA ARG A 188 6.94 26.02 0.04
C ARG A 188 8.32 26.41 -0.48
N ARG A 189 9.39 25.88 0.14
CA ARG A 189 10.78 26.10 -0.29
C ARG A 189 11.20 25.20 -1.45
N LEU A 190 10.39 24.21 -1.80
CA LEU A 190 10.70 23.17 -2.80
C LEU A 190 11.97 22.40 -2.40
N ASP A 191 12.06 21.96 -1.15
CA ASP A 191 13.21 21.23 -0.65
C ASP A 191 13.49 19.98 -1.52
N GLY A 192 14.78 19.69 -1.73
CA GLY A 192 15.24 18.58 -2.56
C GLY A 192 15.55 18.94 -4.00
N VAL A 193 15.30 20.20 -4.42
CA VAL A 193 15.67 20.67 -5.75
C VAL A 193 16.32 22.06 -5.68
N SER A 194 17.33 22.30 -6.55
CA SER A 194 17.88 23.64 -6.73
C SER A 194 17.01 24.42 -7.69
N SER A 195 16.43 25.53 -7.22
CA SER A 195 15.57 26.41 -8.03
C SER A 195 16.27 27.00 -9.24
N SER A 196 17.62 27.06 -9.23
CA SER A 196 18.40 27.54 -10.36
C SER A 196 18.59 26.52 -11.48
N SER A 197 18.22 25.26 -11.27
CA SER A 197 18.44 24.15 -12.22
C SER A 197 17.21 23.78 -13.05
N LEU A 198 16.03 24.32 -12.72
CA LEU A 198 14.76 23.97 -13.38
C LEU A 198 14.07 25.20 -13.97
N SER A 199 13.29 24.98 -15.05
CA SER A 199 12.36 25.99 -15.57
C SER A 199 11.21 26.23 -14.58
N ALA A 200 10.52 27.36 -14.72
CA ALA A 200 9.37 27.72 -13.85
C ALA A 200 8.31 26.62 -13.82
N ASP A 201 7.93 26.06 -14.98
CA ASP A 201 6.93 25.00 -15.07
C ASP A 201 7.37 23.74 -14.34
N ARG A 202 8.64 23.35 -14.49
CA ARG A 202 9.18 22.19 -13.78
C ARG A 202 9.27 22.40 -12.27
N LEU A 203 9.48 23.64 -11.82
CA LEU A 203 9.41 23.96 -10.38
C LEU A 203 7.99 23.83 -9.85
N VAL A 204 6.99 24.25 -10.63
CA VAL A 204 5.57 24.06 -10.27
C VAL A 204 5.24 22.58 -10.17
N ASP A 205 5.58 21.79 -11.20
CA ASP A 205 5.32 20.35 -11.22
C ASP A 205 6.01 19.64 -10.04
N TYR A 206 7.27 20.00 -9.77
CA TYR A 206 8.00 19.46 -8.63
C TYR A 206 7.32 19.82 -7.31
N GLY A 207 6.87 21.06 -7.15
CA GLY A 207 6.21 21.53 -5.93
C GLY A 207 4.91 20.76 -5.63
N TYR A 208 4.06 20.58 -6.63
CA TYR A 208 2.87 19.74 -6.48
C TYR A 208 3.23 18.28 -6.21
N ARG A 209 4.24 17.75 -6.90
CA ARG A 209 4.69 16.38 -6.66
C ARG A 209 5.25 16.20 -5.25
N LEU A 210 5.99 17.17 -4.73
CA LEU A 210 6.48 17.16 -3.35
C LEU A 210 5.33 17.22 -2.35
N PHE A 211 4.32 18.07 -2.58
CA PHE A 211 3.11 18.12 -1.77
C PHE A 211 2.43 16.75 -1.71
N TYR A 212 2.19 16.13 -2.87
CA TYR A 212 1.54 14.82 -2.94
C TYR A 212 2.43 13.69 -2.39
N THR A 213 3.75 13.86 -2.37
CA THR A 213 4.66 12.93 -1.70
C THR A 213 4.43 12.95 -0.18
N TYR A 214 4.40 14.14 0.42
CA TYR A 214 4.06 14.27 1.84
C TYR A 214 2.67 13.73 2.18
N TRP A 215 1.70 14.02 1.33
CA TRP A 215 0.35 13.48 1.47
C TRP A 215 0.32 11.95 1.47
N ALA A 216 0.94 11.31 0.47
CA ALA A 216 0.99 9.86 0.37
C ALA A 216 1.69 9.21 1.57
N LEU A 217 2.77 9.83 2.09
CA LEU A 217 3.46 9.36 3.29
C LEU A 217 2.56 9.43 4.53
N LYS A 218 1.83 10.53 4.73
CA LYS A 218 0.84 10.69 5.83
C LYS A 218 -0.24 9.62 5.74
N GLU A 219 -0.85 9.47 4.58
CA GLU A 219 -1.90 8.49 4.33
C GLU A 219 -1.42 7.05 4.56
N ALA A 220 -0.23 6.69 4.06
CA ALA A 220 0.33 5.36 4.28
C ALA A 220 0.57 5.08 5.77
N TYR A 221 1.08 6.07 6.52
CA TYR A 221 1.31 5.93 7.96
C TYR A 221 -0.01 5.78 8.72
N ILE A 222 -1.00 6.64 8.46
CA ILE A 222 -2.33 6.58 9.08
C ILE A 222 -3.01 5.22 8.77
N LYS A 223 -2.93 4.76 7.53
CA LYS A 223 -3.48 3.47 7.13
C LYS A 223 -2.77 2.31 7.81
N MET A 224 -1.48 2.41 8.09
CA MET A 224 -0.72 1.43 8.87
C MET A 224 -1.23 1.36 10.32
N THR A 225 -1.37 2.51 10.99
CA THR A 225 -1.90 2.54 12.37
C THR A 225 -3.39 2.21 12.45
N GLY A 226 -4.11 2.33 11.33
CA GLY A 226 -5.54 2.05 11.24
C GLY A 226 -6.43 3.23 11.63
N GLU A 227 -5.87 4.39 11.88
CA GLU A 227 -6.61 5.59 12.24
C GLU A 227 -7.09 6.36 10.99
N ALA A 228 -7.87 7.41 11.19
CA ALA A 228 -8.37 8.25 10.12
C ALA A 228 -7.62 9.59 10.06
N LEU A 229 -7.82 10.36 8.99
CA LEU A 229 -7.25 11.69 8.77
C LEU A 229 -7.54 12.72 9.89
N LEU A 230 -8.44 12.42 10.79
CA LEU A 230 -8.76 13.25 11.97
C LEU A 230 -8.01 12.81 13.23
N ALA A 231 -7.00 11.94 13.12
CA ALA A 231 -6.17 11.56 14.24
C ALA A 231 -5.56 12.81 14.90
N PRO A 232 -5.73 13.02 16.21
CA PRO A 232 -5.31 14.26 16.87
C PRO A 232 -3.80 14.48 16.86
N TRP A 233 -3.03 13.43 16.59
CA TRP A 233 -1.57 13.45 16.48
C TRP A 233 -1.06 13.71 15.06
N LEU A 234 -1.93 13.89 14.06
CA LEU A 234 -1.53 13.93 12.65
C LEU A 234 -0.54 15.07 12.34
N ARG A 235 -0.70 16.23 12.97
CA ARG A 235 0.25 17.35 12.86
C ARG A 235 1.56 17.11 13.60
N GLU A 236 1.56 16.24 14.61
CA GLU A 236 2.74 15.86 15.39
C GLU A 236 3.55 14.73 14.73
N LEU A 237 2.95 14.03 13.75
CA LEU A 237 3.67 13.14 12.85
C LEU A 237 4.38 14.01 11.81
N GLU A 238 5.70 13.98 11.79
CA GLU A 238 6.50 14.80 10.88
C GLU A 238 7.46 13.95 10.07
N PHE A 239 7.49 14.20 8.77
CA PHE A 239 8.47 13.62 7.86
C PHE A 239 9.53 14.64 7.48
N SER A 240 10.79 14.25 7.60
CA SER A 240 11.94 15.03 7.15
C SER A 240 12.80 14.24 6.16
N ASN A 241 13.72 14.91 5.47
CA ASN A 241 14.50 14.34 4.36
C ASN A 241 13.60 13.80 3.23
N VAL A 242 12.47 14.42 2.98
CA VAL A 242 11.55 13.99 1.92
C VAL A 242 12.04 14.52 0.58
N VAL A 243 12.18 13.62 -0.38
CA VAL A 243 12.47 13.94 -1.79
C VAL A 243 11.35 13.35 -2.62
N ALA A 244 10.74 14.17 -3.48
CA ALA A 244 9.71 13.67 -4.38
C ALA A 244 10.34 12.74 -5.44
N PRO A 245 9.87 11.47 -5.56
CA PRO A 245 10.37 10.59 -6.61
C PRO A 245 10.16 11.20 -7.98
N ALA A 246 11.15 11.12 -8.86
CA ALA A 246 11.03 11.61 -10.23
C ALA A 246 9.95 10.86 -11.00
N ALA A 247 9.30 11.56 -11.94
CA ALA A 247 8.42 10.90 -12.90
C ALA A 247 9.22 9.87 -13.72
N VAL A 248 8.64 8.71 -13.94
CA VAL A 248 9.22 7.66 -14.79
C VAL A 248 8.68 7.84 -16.19
N ALA A 249 9.56 7.92 -17.18
CA ALA A 249 9.14 7.97 -18.57
C ALA A 249 8.47 6.64 -18.96
N GLU A 250 7.34 6.71 -19.65
CA GLU A 250 6.71 5.52 -20.22
C GLU A 250 7.60 5.04 -21.39
N SER A 251 8.35 3.97 -21.17
CA SER A 251 9.03 3.25 -22.22
C SER A 251 8.03 2.30 -22.90
N GLY A 252 7.82 2.44 -24.20
CA GLY A 252 6.68 1.95 -24.98
C GLY A 252 6.25 0.47 -24.85
N ASP A 253 7.04 -0.42 -24.25
CA ASP A 253 6.67 -1.82 -23.98
C ASP A 253 6.45 -2.14 -22.49
N SER A 254 6.70 -1.21 -21.59
CA SER A 254 6.69 -1.39 -20.14
C SER A 254 5.79 -0.34 -19.47
N ALA A 255 4.57 -0.15 -19.96
CA ALA A 255 3.59 0.69 -19.26
C ALA A 255 3.33 0.12 -17.86
N GLY A 256 4.04 0.66 -16.85
CA GLY A 256 3.90 0.24 -15.47
C GLY A 256 5.19 0.03 -14.71
N ASP A 257 6.32 0.54 -15.20
CA ASP A 257 7.58 0.47 -14.46
C ASP A 257 7.59 1.48 -13.29
N PHE A 258 7.91 0.96 -12.11
CA PHE A 258 8.18 1.78 -10.94
C PHE A 258 9.58 2.38 -11.02
N GLY A 259 9.70 3.63 -10.63
CA GLY A 259 11.01 4.21 -10.31
C GLY A 259 11.59 3.59 -9.03
N GLU A 260 12.89 3.85 -8.80
CA GLU A 260 13.54 3.41 -7.57
C GLU A 260 12.82 3.99 -6.34
N PRO A 261 12.49 3.15 -5.34
CA PRO A 261 11.84 3.62 -4.13
C PRO A 261 12.73 4.58 -3.35
N TYR A 262 12.18 5.71 -2.97
CA TYR A 262 12.85 6.62 -2.03
C TYR A 262 12.64 6.13 -0.60
N THR A 263 13.73 5.84 0.09
CA THR A 263 13.76 5.25 1.44
C THR A 263 14.38 6.16 2.50
N GLY A 264 14.81 7.36 2.12
CA GLY A 264 15.54 8.31 2.98
C GLY A 264 14.65 9.08 3.98
N VAL A 265 13.36 8.84 3.99
CA VAL A 265 12.40 9.52 4.89
C VAL A 265 12.75 9.22 6.35
N ARG A 266 12.83 10.28 7.15
CA ARG A 266 12.93 10.20 8.60
C ARG A 266 11.58 10.59 9.21
N THR A 267 11.06 9.75 10.09
CA THR A 267 9.75 9.92 10.73
C THR A 267 9.92 10.29 12.19
N THR A 268 9.24 11.33 12.64
CA THR A 268 9.11 11.67 14.06
C THR A 268 7.64 11.78 14.45
N LEU A 269 7.33 11.43 15.69
CA LEU A 269 6.01 11.61 16.28
C LEU A 269 6.19 12.29 17.66
N TYR A 270 5.49 13.41 17.87
CA TYR A 270 5.72 14.27 19.05
C TYR A 270 7.21 14.58 19.26
N LYS A 271 7.92 14.88 18.16
CA LYS A 271 9.37 15.18 18.10
C LYS A 271 10.29 14.02 18.46
N ASN A 272 9.75 12.84 18.80
CA ASN A 272 10.55 11.64 19.05
C ASN A 272 10.71 10.85 17.75
N LEU A 273 11.91 10.31 17.53
CA LEU A 273 12.20 9.47 16.37
C LEU A 273 11.33 8.19 16.44
N VAL A 274 10.70 7.85 15.33
CA VAL A 274 9.99 6.58 15.14
C VAL A 274 10.98 5.59 14.52
N GLU A 275 11.47 4.65 15.31
CA GLU A 275 12.57 3.75 14.91
C GLU A 275 12.10 2.41 14.35
N ASP A 276 10.85 2.02 14.60
CA ASP A 276 10.30 0.71 14.24
C ASP A 276 9.61 0.70 12.86
N VAL A 277 9.27 1.86 12.31
CA VAL A 277 8.56 1.97 11.03
C VAL A 277 9.53 2.04 9.85
N ARG A 278 9.35 1.15 8.88
CA ARG A 278 9.88 1.32 7.54
C ARG A 278 8.84 2.03 6.68
N ILE A 279 9.24 3.10 6.00
CA ILE A 279 8.40 3.82 5.05
C ILE A 279 9.18 4.12 3.79
N GLU A 280 8.54 4.00 2.64
CA GLU A 280 9.11 4.36 1.35
C GLU A 280 8.03 4.85 0.38
N VAL A 281 8.43 5.61 -0.61
CA VAL A 281 7.58 6.10 -1.68
C VAL A 281 8.24 5.90 -3.02
N ALA A 282 7.49 5.42 -4.01
CA ALA A 282 7.94 5.20 -5.39
C ALA A 282 6.99 5.87 -6.38
N ALA A 283 7.52 6.28 -7.52
CA ALA A 283 6.72 6.75 -8.65
C ALA A 283 6.34 5.59 -9.56
N LEU A 284 5.11 5.63 -10.08
CA LEU A 284 4.64 4.80 -11.19
C LEU A 284 4.28 5.72 -12.35
N GLY A 285 5.03 5.62 -13.43
CA GLY A 285 4.88 6.54 -14.56
C GLY A 285 5.04 8.02 -14.18
N GLY A 286 4.39 8.90 -14.94
CA GLY A 286 4.41 10.35 -14.70
C GLY A 286 3.54 10.80 -13.54
N ASP A 287 2.44 10.10 -13.26
CA ASP A 287 1.30 10.65 -12.55
C ASP A 287 1.06 10.08 -11.15
N TYR A 288 1.60 8.91 -10.82
CA TYR A 288 1.28 8.24 -9.58
C TYR A 288 2.45 8.17 -8.60
N LEU A 289 2.12 8.28 -7.32
CA LEU A 289 3.00 8.02 -6.19
C LEU A 289 2.36 6.91 -5.35
N PHE A 290 3.18 5.92 -4.98
CA PHE A 290 2.79 4.81 -4.12
C PHE A 290 3.64 4.86 -2.86
N ALA A 291 3.04 5.14 -1.72
CA ALA A 291 3.71 5.10 -0.43
C ALA A 291 3.32 3.83 0.32
N THR A 292 4.30 3.18 0.94
CA THR A 292 4.10 2.01 1.79
C THR A 292 4.74 2.25 3.14
N ALA A 293 4.03 1.95 4.23
CA ALA A 293 4.53 1.98 5.59
C ALA A 293 4.27 0.64 6.27
N ALA A 294 5.24 0.13 7.03
CA ALA A 294 5.04 -1.10 7.80
C ALA A 294 5.91 -1.14 9.05
N ARG A 295 5.42 -1.84 10.08
CA ARG A 295 6.15 -2.15 11.31
C ARG A 295 5.79 -3.53 11.85
N GLY A 296 6.60 -4.05 12.75
CA GLY A 296 6.40 -5.38 13.37
C GLY A 296 6.57 -6.53 12.37
N GLY A 297 6.35 -7.78 12.84
CA GLY A 297 6.35 -8.98 12.00
C GLY A 297 7.60 -9.21 11.14
N GLY A 298 8.74 -8.56 11.45
CA GLY A 298 9.96 -8.67 10.66
C GLY A 298 9.96 -7.88 9.33
N ILE A 299 8.98 -6.97 9.12
CA ILE A 299 8.86 -6.14 7.92
C ILE A 299 9.04 -4.63 8.19
N GLY A 300 9.32 -4.23 9.44
CA GLY A 300 9.56 -2.86 9.85
C GLY A 300 10.96 -2.34 9.51
N ALA A 301 11.41 -1.30 10.21
CA ALA A 301 12.68 -0.61 9.95
C ALA A 301 13.91 -1.54 10.01
N SER A 302 13.93 -2.52 10.92
CA SER A 302 15.01 -3.52 11.06
C SER A 302 15.19 -4.43 9.83
N SER A 303 14.19 -4.47 8.94
CA SER A 303 14.22 -5.28 7.72
C SER A 303 14.96 -4.63 6.54
N ARG A 304 15.46 -3.40 6.69
CA ARG A 304 16.18 -2.70 5.61
C ARG A 304 17.48 -3.42 5.26
N PRO A 305 17.78 -3.68 3.99
CA PRO A 305 19.06 -4.23 3.58
C PRO A 305 20.22 -3.31 4.04
N GLY A 306 21.21 -3.87 4.75
CA GLY A 306 22.37 -3.11 5.25
C GLY A 306 22.18 -2.42 6.60
N GLY A 307 21.06 -2.61 7.31
CA GLY A 307 20.74 -1.96 8.59
C GLY A 307 21.18 -2.74 9.86
N GLY A 308 22.06 -3.71 9.77
CA GLY A 308 22.59 -4.39 10.96
C GLY A 308 23.69 -3.57 11.66
N PRO A 309 23.69 -3.47 13.02
CA PRO A 309 24.68 -2.67 13.77
C PRO A 309 26.11 -3.20 13.71
N ASP A 310 26.37 -4.35 13.13
CA ASP A 310 27.65 -5.06 13.18
C ASP A 310 28.32 -5.35 11.82
N GLY A 311 27.78 -4.85 10.71
CA GLY A 311 28.44 -4.99 9.41
C GLY A 311 28.68 -6.44 8.92
N SER A 312 28.16 -7.45 9.61
CA SER A 312 28.28 -8.86 9.24
C SER A 312 27.34 -9.18 8.07
N GLY A 313 27.89 -9.01 6.87
CA GLY A 313 27.19 -9.03 5.61
C GLY A 313 26.73 -10.41 5.14
N ILE A 314 25.74 -11.00 5.77
CA ILE A 314 24.82 -11.89 5.06
C ILE A 314 23.71 -10.97 4.53
N ARG A 315 23.74 -10.65 3.24
CA ARG A 315 22.65 -9.94 2.56
C ARG A 315 21.40 -10.83 2.63
N SER A 316 20.62 -10.70 3.68
CA SER A 316 19.29 -11.26 3.67
C SER A 316 18.51 -10.53 2.55
N GLN A 317 17.81 -11.30 1.73
CA GLN A 317 16.99 -10.73 0.66
C GLN A 317 15.98 -9.77 1.28
N ASP A 318 15.82 -8.56 0.70
CA ASP A 318 14.84 -7.59 1.18
C ASP A 318 13.45 -8.25 1.27
N PRO A 319 12.80 -8.25 2.44
CA PRO A 319 11.46 -8.79 2.58
C PRO A 319 10.39 -8.00 1.81
N TRP A 320 10.65 -6.74 1.48
CA TRP A 320 9.73 -5.92 0.70
C TRP A 320 9.87 -6.23 -0.79
N ARG A 321 8.91 -6.99 -1.31
CA ARG A 321 8.92 -7.35 -2.73
C ARG A 321 8.59 -6.12 -3.58
N PRO A 322 9.19 -5.98 -4.78
CA PRO A 322 8.79 -4.98 -5.76
C PRO A 322 7.28 -5.04 -6.03
N PHE A 323 6.70 -3.91 -6.42
CA PHE A 323 5.31 -3.89 -6.87
C PHE A 323 5.12 -4.78 -8.09
N LYS A 324 4.12 -5.66 -8.04
CA LYS A 324 3.78 -6.55 -9.15
C LYS A 324 2.44 -6.14 -9.74
N LYS A 325 2.43 -5.81 -11.04
CA LYS A 325 1.19 -5.62 -11.80
C LYS A 325 0.48 -6.96 -11.95
N LEU A 326 -0.81 -6.98 -11.64
CA LEU A 326 -1.67 -8.12 -11.85
C LEU A 326 -2.72 -7.80 -12.91
N ASP A 327 -3.03 -8.82 -13.71
CA ASP A 327 -4.11 -8.82 -14.65
C ASP A 327 -5.25 -9.69 -14.12
N ILE A 328 -6.52 -9.24 -14.29
CA ILE A 328 -7.67 -9.92 -13.72
C ILE A 328 -7.87 -11.31 -14.36
N GLU A 329 -7.77 -11.40 -15.68
CA GLU A 329 -8.00 -12.67 -16.39
C GLU A 329 -6.85 -13.64 -16.16
N ARG A 330 -5.61 -13.18 -16.33
CA ARG A 330 -4.44 -14.05 -16.22
C ARG A 330 -4.10 -14.45 -14.80
N ASP A 331 -4.14 -13.51 -13.84
CA ASP A 331 -3.57 -13.71 -12.51
C ASP A 331 -4.63 -14.01 -11.44
N ILE A 332 -5.90 -13.59 -11.62
CA ILE A 332 -6.95 -13.70 -10.62
C ILE A 332 -7.98 -14.76 -11.00
N GLN A 333 -8.46 -14.76 -12.23
CA GLN A 333 -9.51 -15.67 -12.67
C GLN A 333 -9.21 -17.14 -12.37
N PRO A 334 -7.98 -17.69 -12.56
CA PRO A 334 -7.72 -19.08 -12.22
C PRO A 334 -7.95 -19.41 -10.74
N CYS A 335 -7.68 -18.46 -9.84
CA CYS A 335 -7.94 -18.61 -8.41
C CYS A 335 -9.43 -18.47 -8.08
N ALA A 336 -10.09 -17.51 -8.69
CA ALA A 336 -11.52 -17.24 -8.47
C ALA A 336 -12.43 -18.37 -8.99
N THR A 337 -12.01 -19.08 -10.04
CA THR A 337 -12.76 -20.20 -10.65
C THR A 337 -12.30 -21.58 -10.16
N GLY A 338 -11.29 -21.64 -9.28
CA GLY A 338 -10.84 -22.90 -8.67
C GLY A 338 -9.94 -23.77 -9.58
N VAL A 339 -9.41 -23.23 -10.70
CA VAL A 339 -8.51 -23.96 -11.59
C VAL A 339 -7.02 -23.72 -11.30
N CYS A 340 -6.70 -22.92 -10.26
CA CYS A 340 -5.33 -22.66 -9.85
C CYS A 340 -4.75 -23.81 -9.00
N ASN A 341 -3.42 -23.86 -8.90
CA ASN A 341 -2.68 -24.81 -8.04
C ASN A 341 -2.28 -24.19 -6.68
N CYS A 342 -2.93 -23.10 -6.25
CA CYS A 342 -2.54 -22.41 -5.02
C CYS A 342 -2.87 -23.19 -3.73
N LEU A 343 -3.76 -24.17 -3.82
CA LEU A 343 -4.22 -24.98 -2.67
C LEU A 343 -3.45 -26.33 -2.57
N SER A 344 -2.66 -26.67 -3.57
CA SER A 344 -1.83 -27.88 -3.61
C SER A 344 -0.52 -27.72 -2.81
#